data_d98334681f2a894468ac35bfec702fb8
#
_entry.id   d98334681f2a894468ac35bfec702fb8
#
_cell.length_a   1.000
_cell.length_b   1.000
_cell.length_c   1.000
_cell.angle_alpha   90.00
_cell.angle_beta   90.00
_cell.angle_gamma   90.00
#
_symmetry.space_group_name_H-M   'P 1'
#
loop_
_entity.id
_entity.type
_entity.pdbx_description
1 polymer ?
#
loop_
_entity_poly.entity_id
_entity_poly.type
_entity_poly.pdbx_seq_one_letter_code
_entity_poly.pdbx_strand_id
1 'polypeptide(L)'
;MRIKTALLLTVLVAVGCVNNRKAEQFSALPFPDVKAPSMIQDQQQIAEYLVEHWWDGLTDPQRNYPCDSTLVSGVSKGDVEQKFANWTVLLGAVDYKVAVKSVNRLFDRVVACEKKDTASNVFEEMSAIMEKYLYDPNSPMRNEDFYGPYVARLSQCEFVDEGMRQAHAFDARMCTL
;
A
#
# COMPACT_ATOMS: atom_id res chain seq x y z
N MET A 1 -41.78 51.99 51.28
CA MET A 1 -41.94 50.54 51.15
C MET A 1 -41.13 50.12 49.87
N ARG A 2 -39.92 49.56 50.03
CA ARG A 2 -39.03 49.27 48.93
C ARG A 2 -39.03 47.76 48.70
N ILE A 3 -39.57 47.31 47.58
CA ILE A 3 -39.58 45.91 47.15
C ILE A 3 -38.24 45.63 46.48
N LYS A 4 -37.45 44.74 47.05
CA LYS A 4 -36.19 44.22 46.45
C LYS A 4 -36.55 43.00 45.62
N THR A 5 -36.46 43.16 44.32
CA THR A 5 -36.60 42.07 43.37
C THR A 5 -35.24 41.28 43.32
N ALA A 6 -35.26 40.06 43.81
CA ALA A 6 -34.09 39.15 43.71
C ALA A 6 -34.13 38.48 42.34
N LEU A 7 -33.08 38.71 41.54
CA LEU A 7 -32.86 38.08 40.25
C LEU A 7 -32.18 36.73 40.48
N LEU A 8 -32.91 35.64 40.27
CA LEU A 8 -32.42 34.28 40.38
C LEU A 8 -31.71 33.92 39.06
N LEU A 9 -30.39 33.91 39.06
CA LEU A 9 -29.56 33.52 37.90
C LEU A 9 -29.41 31.98 37.87
N THR A 10 -30.21 31.34 37.00
CA THR A 10 -30.11 29.89 36.79
C THR A 10 -28.95 29.62 35.82
N VAL A 11 -27.82 29.09 36.33
CA VAL A 11 -26.70 28.60 35.51
C VAL A 11 -27.07 27.21 35.00
N LEU A 12 -27.38 27.11 33.71
CA LEU A 12 -27.49 25.82 32.99
C LEU A 12 -26.10 25.29 32.74
N VAL A 13 -25.67 24.30 33.51
CA VAL A 13 -24.48 23.51 33.23
C VAL A 13 -24.86 22.50 32.17
N ALA A 14 -24.51 22.77 30.91
CA ALA A 14 -24.57 21.79 29.84
C ALA A 14 -23.45 20.76 30.07
N VAL A 15 -23.80 19.60 30.63
CA VAL A 15 -22.92 18.42 30.66
C VAL A 15 -22.82 17.89 29.23
N GLY A 16 -21.80 18.34 28.49
CA GLY A 16 -21.43 17.75 27.23
C GLY A 16 -20.97 16.33 27.50
N CYS A 17 -21.74 15.32 27.13
CA CYS A 17 -21.30 13.96 27.02
C CYS A 17 -20.21 13.92 25.93
N VAL A 18 -18.96 14.03 26.33
CA VAL A 18 -17.81 13.66 25.46
C VAL A 18 -17.91 12.17 25.27
N ASN A 19 -18.50 11.78 24.13
CA ASN A 19 -18.55 10.41 23.68
C ASN A 19 -17.12 10.02 23.31
N ASN A 20 -16.36 9.57 24.29
CA ASN A 20 -15.04 8.99 24.12
C ASN A 20 -15.23 7.60 23.48
N ARG A 21 -15.62 7.55 22.20
CA ARG A 21 -15.43 6.36 21.38
C ARG A 21 -13.93 6.16 21.31
N LYS A 22 -13.39 5.27 22.15
CA LYS A 22 -12.08 4.70 21.90
C LYS A 22 -12.14 4.18 20.47
N ALA A 23 -11.33 4.76 19.57
CA ALA A 23 -11.11 4.17 18.25
C ALA A 23 -10.73 2.71 18.53
N GLU A 24 -11.46 1.76 18.00
CA GLU A 24 -11.07 0.35 18.06
C GLU A 24 -9.70 0.27 17.40
N GLN A 25 -8.68 0.11 18.21
CA GLN A 25 -7.32 -0.04 17.73
C GLN A 25 -7.21 -1.47 17.24
N PHE A 26 -7.35 -1.65 15.94
CA PHE A 26 -7.22 -2.96 15.32
C PHE A 26 -5.77 -3.45 15.49
N SER A 27 -5.63 -4.69 15.94
CA SER A 27 -4.32 -5.34 15.96
C SER A 27 -3.88 -5.68 14.55
N ALA A 28 -2.67 -5.25 14.16
CA ALA A 28 -2.11 -5.58 12.86
C ALA A 28 -2.03 -7.11 12.67
N LEU A 29 -2.37 -7.55 11.47
CA LEU A 29 -2.20 -8.93 11.05
C LEU A 29 -0.74 -9.16 10.64
N PRO A 30 -0.21 -10.39 10.77
CA PRO A 30 1.09 -10.73 10.21
C PRO A 30 1.05 -10.64 8.68
N PHE A 31 2.20 -10.31 8.08
CA PHE A 31 2.35 -10.38 6.63
C PHE A 31 2.11 -11.83 6.15
N PRO A 32 1.30 -12.03 5.11
CA PRO A 32 1.01 -13.36 4.58
C PRO A 32 2.19 -13.87 3.73
N ASP A 33 3.17 -14.48 4.39
CA ASP A 33 4.37 -15.00 3.73
C ASP A 33 4.06 -16.08 2.70
N VAL A 34 4.71 -15.97 1.54
CA VAL A 34 4.63 -16.98 0.48
C VAL A 34 5.65 -18.09 0.74
N LYS A 35 5.30 -19.31 0.36
CA LYS A 35 6.21 -20.48 0.38
C LYS A 35 6.17 -21.15 -0.97
N ALA A 36 7.34 -21.50 -1.50
CA ALA A 36 7.42 -22.30 -2.71
C ALA A 36 6.83 -23.71 -2.47
N PRO A 37 6.14 -24.29 -3.46
CA PRO A 37 5.67 -25.67 -3.39
C PRO A 37 6.84 -26.63 -3.16
N SER A 38 6.63 -27.67 -2.31
CA SER A 38 7.70 -28.64 -1.94
C SER A 38 8.26 -29.45 -3.11
N MET A 39 7.56 -29.49 -4.23
CA MET A 39 8.03 -30.13 -5.47
C MET A 39 9.12 -29.32 -6.21
N ILE A 40 9.22 -28.01 -5.95
CA ILE A 40 10.26 -27.16 -6.50
C ILE A 40 11.48 -27.27 -5.59
N GLN A 41 12.56 -27.88 -6.09
CA GLN A 41 13.79 -28.12 -5.32
C GLN A 41 14.96 -27.28 -5.82
N ASP A 42 14.89 -26.80 -7.04
CA ASP A 42 15.92 -25.94 -7.64
C ASP A 42 15.85 -24.53 -7.02
N GLN A 43 17.01 -24.02 -6.56
CA GLN A 43 17.09 -22.74 -5.85
C GLN A 43 16.66 -21.55 -6.72
N GLN A 44 17.00 -21.59 -8.02
CA GLN A 44 16.62 -20.54 -8.96
C GLN A 44 15.10 -20.54 -9.16
N GLN A 45 14.49 -21.70 -9.36
CA GLN A 45 13.03 -21.84 -9.49
C GLN A 45 12.30 -21.46 -8.21
N ILE A 46 12.87 -21.73 -7.03
CA ILE A 46 12.34 -21.26 -5.76
C ILE A 46 12.33 -19.73 -5.71
N ALA A 47 13.44 -19.08 -6.07
CA ALA A 47 13.55 -17.63 -6.08
C ALA A 47 12.56 -16.99 -7.07
N GLU A 48 12.45 -17.54 -8.29
CA GLU A 48 11.49 -17.11 -9.30
C GLU A 48 10.04 -17.23 -8.82
N TYR A 49 9.70 -18.37 -8.20
CA TYR A 49 8.37 -18.56 -7.61
C TYR A 49 8.08 -17.55 -6.50
N LEU A 50 9.04 -17.36 -5.58
CA LEU A 50 8.85 -16.44 -4.45
C LEU A 50 8.69 -15.01 -4.94
N VAL A 51 9.51 -14.54 -5.87
CA VAL A 51 9.42 -13.16 -6.37
C VAL A 51 8.10 -12.91 -7.11
N GLU A 52 7.63 -13.88 -7.88
CA GLU A 52 6.38 -13.77 -8.63
C GLU A 52 5.13 -13.76 -7.73
N HIS A 53 5.14 -14.54 -6.65
CA HIS A 53 3.99 -14.73 -5.75
C HIS A 53 4.09 -13.95 -4.45
N TRP A 54 5.12 -13.12 -4.27
CA TRP A 54 5.41 -12.42 -3.03
C TRP A 54 4.24 -11.65 -2.43
N TRP A 55 3.49 -10.98 -3.29
CA TRP A 55 2.40 -10.09 -2.91
C TRP A 55 1.02 -10.74 -2.94
N ASP A 56 0.90 -11.99 -3.36
CA ASP A 56 -0.39 -12.63 -3.58
C ASP A 56 -1.29 -12.63 -2.34
N GLY A 57 -0.74 -12.90 -1.17
CA GLY A 57 -1.51 -12.92 0.07
C GLY A 57 -1.94 -11.53 0.55
N LEU A 58 -1.09 -10.51 0.42
CA LEU A 58 -1.41 -9.14 0.81
C LEU A 58 -2.47 -8.52 -0.11
N THR A 59 -2.35 -8.78 -1.40
CA THR A 59 -3.20 -8.23 -2.47
C THR A 59 -4.32 -9.19 -2.90
N ASP A 60 -4.69 -10.16 -2.03
CA ASP A 60 -5.81 -11.04 -2.32
C ASP A 60 -7.13 -10.26 -2.18
N PRO A 61 -7.92 -10.11 -3.29
CA PRO A 61 -9.19 -9.41 -3.22
C PRO A 61 -10.22 -10.10 -2.30
N GLN A 62 -10.02 -11.36 -1.95
CA GLN A 62 -10.88 -12.10 -1.01
C GLN A 62 -10.43 -11.94 0.45
N ARG A 63 -9.27 -11.33 0.69
CA ARG A 63 -8.76 -11.12 2.05
C ARG A 63 -9.70 -10.22 2.85
N ASN A 64 -10.12 -10.70 4.01
CA ASN A 64 -10.89 -9.92 4.96
C ASN A 64 -9.94 -9.30 6.00
N TYR A 65 -10.04 -8.00 6.18
CA TYR A 65 -9.22 -7.24 7.13
C TYR A 65 -9.96 -5.97 7.57
N PRO A 66 -9.66 -5.44 8.76
CA PRO A 66 -10.21 -4.15 9.18
C PRO A 66 -9.68 -3.02 8.30
N CYS A 67 -10.56 -2.12 7.86
CA CYS A 67 -10.18 -0.92 7.14
C CYS A 67 -9.62 0.10 8.15
N ASP A 68 -8.31 0.31 8.11
CA ASP A 68 -7.59 1.25 8.97
C ASP A 68 -6.47 1.91 8.16
N SER A 69 -6.43 3.23 8.14
CA SER A 69 -5.44 4.02 7.37
C SER A 69 -3.98 3.83 7.82
N THR A 70 -3.75 3.24 9.00
CA THR A 70 -2.42 2.90 9.50
C THR A 70 -1.91 1.54 9.01
N LEU A 71 -2.79 0.77 8.38
CA LEU A 71 -2.52 -0.59 7.89
C LEU A 71 -2.66 -0.63 6.38
N VAL A 72 -2.02 -1.61 5.74
CA VAL A 72 -2.20 -1.96 4.34
C VAL A 72 -2.73 -3.39 4.30
N SER A 73 -3.96 -3.58 3.87
CA SER A 73 -4.62 -4.90 3.89
C SER A 73 -4.52 -5.60 5.26
N GLY A 74 -4.65 -4.82 6.34
CA GLY A 74 -4.56 -5.29 7.72
C GLY A 74 -3.14 -5.49 8.26
N VAL A 75 -2.09 -5.31 7.45
CA VAL A 75 -0.67 -5.42 7.86
C VAL A 75 -0.12 -4.05 8.18
N SER A 76 0.77 -3.92 9.17
CA SER A 76 1.40 -2.64 9.48
C SER A 76 2.18 -2.10 8.28
N LYS A 77 2.14 -0.78 8.05
CA LYS A 77 2.91 -0.14 6.97
C LYS A 77 4.41 -0.45 7.07
N GLY A 78 4.96 -0.48 8.30
CA GLY A 78 6.36 -0.82 8.52
C GLY A 78 6.72 -2.24 8.09
N ASP A 79 5.84 -3.22 8.37
CA ASP A 79 6.07 -4.60 7.92
C ASP A 79 5.95 -4.70 6.40
N VAL A 80 5.00 -4.00 5.78
CA VAL A 80 4.87 -3.96 4.30
C VAL A 80 6.12 -3.35 3.66
N GLU A 81 6.64 -2.23 4.19
CA GLU A 81 7.88 -1.62 3.72
C GLU A 81 9.09 -2.55 3.89
N GLN A 82 9.21 -3.24 5.02
CA GLN A 82 10.30 -4.21 5.22
C GLN A 82 10.19 -5.37 4.24
N LYS A 83 8.99 -5.87 3.99
CA LYS A 83 8.76 -6.93 2.99
C LYS A 83 9.02 -6.45 1.57
N PHE A 84 8.77 -5.17 1.28
CA PHE A 84 9.12 -4.57 0.01
C PHE A 84 10.64 -4.53 -0.19
N ALA A 85 11.40 -4.10 0.83
CA ALA A 85 12.85 -4.13 0.79
C ALA A 85 13.40 -5.54 0.51
N ASN A 86 12.84 -6.57 1.16
CA ASN A 86 13.23 -7.95 0.91
C ASN A 86 12.88 -8.42 -0.51
N TRP A 87 11.72 -8.01 -1.03
CA TRP A 87 11.31 -8.33 -2.40
C TRP A 87 12.22 -7.70 -3.46
N THR A 88 12.68 -6.45 -3.26
CA THR A 88 13.60 -5.80 -4.21
C THR A 88 14.95 -6.52 -4.29
N VAL A 89 15.42 -7.12 -3.19
CA VAL A 89 16.62 -7.98 -3.21
C VAL A 89 16.37 -9.23 -4.08
N LEU A 90 15.20 -9.84 -3.96
CA LEU A 90 14.83 -11.00 -4.80
C LEU A 90 14.66 -10.63 -6.27
N LEU A 91 14.10 -9.45 -6.59
CA LEU A 91 14.04 -8.96 -7.97
C LEU A 91 15.44 -8.89 -8.62
N GLY A 92 16.44 -8.44 -7.85
CA GLY A 92 17.83 -8.41 -8.32
C GLY A 92 18.51 -9.77 -8.42
N ALA A 93 17.95 -10.83 -7.85
CA ALA A 93 18.50 -12.17 -7.82
C ALA A 93 17.95 -13.12 -8.90
N VAL A 94 16.92 -12.69 -9.64
CA VAL A 94 16.29 -13.48 -10.71
C VAL A 94 16.57 -12.87 -12.09
N ASP A 95 16.23 -13.61 -13.15
CA ASP A 95 16.30 -13.07 -14.52
C ASP A 95 15.43 -11.80 -14.65
N TYR A 96 15.93 -10.81 -15.38
CA TYR A 96 15.25 -9.53 -15.58
C TYR A 96 13.80 -9.67 -16.09
N LYS A 97 13.55 -10.62 -17.00
CA LYS A 97 12.20 -10.86 -17.51
C LYS A 97 11.26 -11.38 -16.42
N VAL A 98 11.77 -12.22 -15.52
CA VAL A 98 11.01 -12.71 -14.35
C VAL A 98 10.73 -11.56 -13.39
N ALA A 99 11.72 -10.72 -13.12
CA ALA A 99 11.56 -9.54 -12.28
C ALA A 99 10.49 -8.58 -12.83
N VAL A 100 10.56 -8.20 -14.11
CA VAL A 100 9.57 -7.35 -14.78
C VAL A 100 8.18 -7.98 -14.79
N LYS A 101 8.08 -9.30 -15.02
CA LYS A 101 6.82 -10.03 -14.92
C LYS A 101 6.21 -9.91 -13.53
N SER A 102 7.04 -10.02 -12.48
CA SER A 102 6.62 -9.91 -11.08
C SER A 102 6.15 -8.50 -10.73
N VAL A 103 6.83 -7.46 -11.22
CA VAL A 103 6.40 -6.06 -11.08
C VAL A 103 5.03 -5.83 -11.76
N ASN A 104 4.87 -6.33 -12.98
CA ASN A 104 3.59 -6.23 -13.71
C ASN A 104 2.47 -6.99 -12.98
N ARG A 105 2.77 -8.17 -12.42
CA ARG A 105 1.82 -8.93 -11.61
C ARG A 105 1.39 -8.16 -10.36
N LEU A 106 2.32 -7.52 -9.65
CA LEU A 106 1.98 -6.65 -8.52
C LEU A 106 0.98 -5.57 -8.96
N PHE A 107 1.26 -4.88 -10.07
CA PHE A 107 0.35 -3.85 -10.59
C PHE A 107 -1.06 -4.41 -10.87
N ASP A 108 -1.17 -5.55 -11.56
CA ASP A 108 -2.47 -6.19 -11.84
C ASP A 108 -3.24 -6.48 -10.55
N ARG A 109 -2.53 -6.90 -9.51
CA ARG A 109 -3.15 -7.27 -8.24
C ARG A 109 -3.61 -6.06 -7.44
N VAL A 110 -2.83 -4.97 -7.38
CA VAL A 110 -3.26 -3.75 -6.67
C VAL A 110 -4.44 -3.09 -7.39
N VAL A 111 -4.47 -3.12 -8.72
CA VAL A 111 -5.63 -2.68 -9.53
C VAL A 111 -6.86 -3.56 -9.25
N ALA A 112 -6.69 -4.87 -9.08
CA ALA A 112 -7.79 -5.75 -8.73
C ALA A 112 -8.37 -5.47 -7.34
N CYS A 113 -7.53 -5.09 -6.37
CA CYS A 113 -7.97 -4.63 -5.05
C CYS A 113 -8.81 -3.35 -5.18
N GLU A 114 -8.34 -2.36 -5.92
CA GLU A 114 -9.02 -1.09 -6.13
C GLU A 114 -10.37 -1.27 -6.84
N LYS A 115 -10.43 -2.10 -7.87
CA LYS A 115 -11.68 -2.44 -8.57
C LYS A 115 -12.72 -3.09 -7.69
N LYS A 116 -12.28 -3.86 -6.70
CA LYS A 116 -13.18 -4.53 -5.76
C LYS A 116 -13.69 -3.59 -4.68
N ASP A 117 -12.80 -2.76 -4.13
CA ASP A 117 -13.09 -1.88 -3.00
C ASP A 117 -12.25 -0.60 -3.09
N THR A 118 -12.86 0.45 -3.60
CA THR A 118 -12.24 1.79 -3.72
C THR A 118 -11.98 2.48 -2.37
N ALA A 119 -12.42 1.91 -1.25
CA ALA A 119 -12.04 2.35 0.09
C ALA A 119 -10.77 1.66 0.60
N SER A 120 -10.25 0.67 -0.15
CA SER A 120 -8.96 0.06 0.12
C SER A 120 -7.83 1.06 -0.17
N ASN A 121 -6.80 1.06 0.67
CA ASN A 121 -5.60 1.89 0.46
C ASN A 121 -4.44 1.10 -0.19
N VAL A 122 -4.69 -0.11 -0.67
CA VAL A 122 -3.63 -1.00 -1.19
C VAL A 122 -3.01 -0.41 -2.47
N PHE A 123 -3.81 0.15 -3.35
CA PHE A 123 -3.34 0.73 -4.61
C PHE A 123 -2.43 1.94 -4.36
N GLU A 124 -2.87 2.89 -3.53
CA GLU A 124 -2.13 4.10 -3.21
C GLU A 124 -0.85 3.81 -2.44
N GLU A 125 -0.94 2.99 -1.40
CA GLU A 125 0.21 2.68 -0.53
C GLU A 125 1.28 1.89 -1.29
N MET A 126 0.90 0.90 -2.09
CA MET A 126 1.87 0.15 -2.89
C MET A 126 2.50 1.00 -3.98
N SER A 127 1.73 1.89 -4.62
CA SER A 127 2.26 2.83 -5.62
C SER A 127 3.24 3.84 -4.98
N ALA A 128 2.91 4.37 -3.80
CA ALA A 128 3.80 5.26 -3.05
C ALA A 128 5.10 4.54 -2.60
N ILE A 129 5.02 3.28 -2.20
CA ILE A 129 6.19 2.47 -1.83
C ILE A 129 7.08 2.22 -3.06
N MET A 130 6.50 1.89 -4.23
CA MET A 130 7.25 1.72 -5.47
C MET A 130 8.03 2.98 -5.83
N GLU A 131 7.41 4.15 -5.78
CA GLU A 131 8.05 5.44 -6.03
C GLU A 131 9.15 5.73 -4.99
N LYS A 132 8.81 5.67 -3.70
CA LYS A 132 9.72 5.93 -2.57
C LYS A 132 11.00 5.12 -2.63
N TYR A 133 10.90 3.84 -2.95
CA TYR A 133 12.06 2.95 -2.89
C TYR A 133 12.80 2.81 -4.21
N LEU A 134 12.10 2.80 -5.34
CA LEU A 134 12.72 2.51 -6.63
C LEU A 134 13.00 3.75 -7.49
N TYR A 135 12.40 4.92 -7.17
CA TYR A 135 12.56 6.12 -7.98
C TYR A 135 13.13 7.32 -7.22
N ASP A 136 12.83 7.50 -5.91
CA ASP A 136 13.39 8.61 -5.13
C ASP A 136 14.92 8.63 -5.26
N PRO A 137 15.51 9.79 -5.67
CA PRO A 137 16.96 9.92 -5.86
C PRO A 137 17.78 9.67 -4.59
N ASN A 138 17.17 9.77 -3.41
CA ASN A 138 17.84 9.49 -2.13
C ASN A 138 17.67 8.04 -1.67
N SER A 139 16.91 7.21 -2.39
CA SER A 139 16.72 5.83 -2.04
C SER A 139 17.98 4.99 -2.34
N PRO A 140 18.52 4.25 -1.35
CA PRO A 140 19.63 3.33 -1.60
C PRO A 140 19.22 2.12 -2.46
N MET A 141 17.90 1.94 -2.69
CA MET A 141 17.33 0.84 -3.47
C MET A 141 16.79 1.32 -4.83
N ARG A 142 17.13 2.56 -5.24
CA ARG A 142 16.71 3.12 -6.51
C ARG A 142 17.07 2.18 -7.66
N ASN A 143 16.05 1.84 -8.45
CA ASN A 143 16.19 0.95 -9.61
C ASN A 143 15.11 1.26 -10.64
N GLU A 144 15.47 2.02 -11.65
CA GLU A 144 14.55 2.48 -12.69
C GLU A 144 14.11 1.35 -13.63
N ASP A 145 14.92 0.29 -13.76
CA ASP A 145 14.55 -0.88 -14.56
C ASP A 145 13.33 -1.62 -13.96
N PHE A 146 13.15 -1.54 -12.64
CA PHE A 146 11.99 -2.11 -11.96
C PHE A 146 10.86 -1.10 -11.76
N TYR A 147 11.18 0.20 -11.61
CA TYR A 147 10.15 1.24 -11.50
C TYR A 147 9.47 1.51 -12.85
N GLY A 148 10.23 1.59 -13.94
CA GLY A 148 9.74 1.92 -15.27
C GLY A 148 8.51 1.12 -15.73
N PRO A 149 8.52 -0.22 -15.65
CA PRO A 149 7.35 -1.03 -15.98
C PRO A 149 6.10 -0.70 -15.16
N TYR A 150 6.26 -0.38 -13.88
CA TYR A 150 5.15 -0.02 -12.99
C TYR A 150 4.58 1.35 -13.31
N VAL A 151 5.43 2.38 -13.40
CA VAL A 151 5.00 3.77 -13.66
C VAL A 151 4.42 3.93 -15.08
N ALA A 152 4.90 3.16 -16.05
CA ALA A 152 4.31 3.13 -17.39
C ALA A 152 2.84 2.67 -17.36
N ARG A 153 2.49 1.75 -16.47
CA ARG A 153 1.12 1.31 -16.27
C ARG A 153 0.27 2.30 -15.47
N LEU A 154 0.86 2.98 -14.45
CA LEU A 154 0.20 4.07 -13.75
C LEU A 154 -0.22 5.18 -14.70
N SER A 155 0.62 5.53 -15.70
CA SER A 155 0.32 6.56 -16.68
C SER A 155 -0.92 6.28 -17.55
N GLN A 156 -1.41 5.04 -17.56
CA GLN A 156 -2.57 4.59 -18.33
C GLN A 156 -3.71 4.08 -17.41
N CYS A 157 -3.54 4.15 -16.10
CA CYS A 157 -4.48 3.58 -15.14
C CYS A 157 -5.71 4.49 -14.96
N GLU A 158 -6.90 3.90 -15.01
CA GLU A 158 -8.17 4.60 -14.84
C GLU A 158 -8.39 5.17 -13.42
N PHE A 159 -7.70 4.62 -12.41
CA PHE A 159 -7.75 5.06 -11.01
C PHE A 159 -6.81 6.22 -10.70
N VAL A 160 -5.99 6.64 -11.64
CA VAL A 160 -5.08 7.79 -11.53
C VAL A 160 -5.70 8.98 -12.23
N ASP A 161 -5.70 10.16 -11.60
CA ASP A 161 -6.20 11.38 -12.25
C ASP A 161 -5.33 11.79 -13.44
N GLU A 162 -5.91 12.62 -14.35
CA GLU A 162 -5.27 12.99 -15.60
C GLU A 162 -3.92 13.71 -15.42
N GLY A 163 -3.82 14.60 -14.42
CA GLY A 163 -2.57 15.33 -14.14
C GLY A 163 -1.47 14.38 -13.70
N MET A 164 -1.79 13.45 -12.81
CA MET A 164 -0.85 12.43 -12.34
C MET A 164 -0.49 11.44 -13.45
N ARG A 165 -1.43 11.04 -14.31
CA ARG A 165 -1.11 10.20 -15.49
C ARG A 165 -0.07 10.85 -16.40
N GLN A 166 -0.16 12.16 -16.62
CA GLN A 166 0.83 12.90 -17.42
C GLN A 166 2.20 12.93 -16.75
N ALA A 167 2.26 13.14 -15.41
CA ALA A 167 3.48 13.06 -14.64
C ALA A 167 4.12 11.66 -14.73
N HIS A 168 3.35 10.62 -14.48
CA HIS A 168 3.81 9.24 -14.61
C HIS A 168 4.25 8.86 -16.03
N ALA A 169 3.61 9.43 -17.07
CA ALA A 169 4.07 9.24 -18.44
C ALA A 169 5.41 9.92 -18.72
N PHE A 170 5.69 11.03 -18.06
CA PHE A 170 7.03 11.66 -18.10
C PHE A 170 8.06 10.78 -17.40
N ASP A 171 7.79 10.31 -16.17
CA ASP A 171 8.69 9.46 -15.41
C ASP A 171 8.98 8.13 -16.14
N ALA A 172 7.97 7.52 -16.74
CA ALA A 172 8.15 6.31 -17.55
C ALA A 172 9.13 6.53 -18.72
N ARG A 173 9.08 7.69 -19.38
CA ARG A 173 10.05 8.04 -20.42
C ARG A 173 11.46 8.22 -19.87
N MET A 174 11.57 8.84 -18.69
CA MET A 174 12.88 9.05 -18.06
C MET A 174 13.55 7.73 -17.66
N CYS A 175 12.78 6.72 -17.24
CA CYS A 175 13.29 5.38 -16.93
C CYS A 175 13.76 4.58 -18.17
N THR A 176 13.49 5.04 -19.39
CA THR A 176 13.90 4.36 -20.64
C THR A 176 15.07 5.01 -21.35
N LEU A 177 15.62 6.11 -20.80
CA LEU A 177 16.79 6.84 -21.33
C LEU A 177 18.08 6.31 -20.76
#